data_ef55517561771ac64ca1924f8322494a
#
_entry.id   ef55517561771ac64ca1924f8322494a
#
_cell.length_a   1.000
_cell.length_b   1.000
_cell.length_c   1.000
_cell.angle_alpha   90.00
_cell.angle_beta   90.00
_cell.angle_gamma   90.00
#
_symmetry.space_group_name_H-M   'P 1'
#
loop_
_entity.id
_entity.type
_entity.pdbx_description
1 polymer ?
#
loop_
_entity_poly.entity_id
_entity_poly.type
_entity_poly.pdbx_seq_one_letter_code
_entity_poly.pdbx_strand_id
1 'polypeptide(L)'
;MATRMKSSPEESHSADNGAEAPSISKKAQQTRERILQAARDVVMEGGAGHLTLDAVVARAGMSKGAFLYHFETKRDLLLTMIDDQVSAFDGGQEERELPFVGDPDPWLSSQVSAMPDGGMQKMSAALLAAVAEDPTLLEPVRGWYRRQYENASKSPRGTDIAGIVLFALDGVFLAEMMGFPTFAAEDLSRLMHTLQALARGELELTPIDKR
;
A
#
# COMPACT_ATOMS: atom_id res chain seq x y z
N MET A 1 17.72 32.40 -71.53
CA MET A 1 17.00 33.46 -70.78
C MET A 1 16.37 32.83 -69.54
N ALA A 2 16.89 33.20 -68.43
CA ALA A 2 16.53 32.66 -67.15
C ALA A 2 15.46 33.54 -66.49
N THR A 3 14.50 32.94 -65.80
CA THR A 3 13.71 33.65 -64.81
C THR A 3 13.61 32.80 -63.55
N ARG A 4 14.21 33.35 -62.50
CA ARG A 4 14.33 32.87 -61.14
C ARG A 4 13.06 33.18 -60.39
N MET A 5 12.36 32.17 -59.86
CA MET A 5 11.33 32.39 -58.87
C MET A 5 11.78 31.82 -57.49
N LYS A 6 11.89 32.74 -56.53
CA LYS A 6 12.05 32.48 -55.11
C LYS A 6 10.75 31.95 -54.54
N SER A 7 10.77 30.86 -53.82
CA SER A 7 9.73 30.51 -52.87
C SER A 7 10.35 30.33 -51.48
N SER A 8 9.88 31.12 -50.54
CA SER A 8 10.17 31.08 -49.12
C SER A 8 9.57 29.83 -48.46
N PRO A 9 10.18 29.24 -47.44
CA PRO A 9 9.54 28.21 -46.64
C PRO A 9 8.70 28.84 -45.54
N GLU A 10 7.46 28.40 -45.44
CA GLU A 10 6.56 28.65 -44.31
C GLU A 10 7.03 27.82 -43.11
N GLU A 11 7.42 28.51 -42.04
CA GLU A 11 7.64 27.93 -40.73
C GLU A 11 6.26 27.61 -40.10
N SER A 12 5.89 26.33 -40.03
CA SER A 12 4.81 25.87 -39.17
C SER A 12 5.34 25.65 -37.74
N HIS A 13 5.10 26.64 -36.90
CA HIS A 13 5.25 26.50 -35.45
C HIS A 13 4.08 25.64 -34.93
N SER A 14 4.34 24.36 -34.75
CA SER A 14 3.48 23.50 -33.95
C SER A 14 3.95 23.64 -32.48
N ALA A 15 3.24 24.47 -31.74
CA ALA A 15 3.40 24.56 -30.30
C ALA A 15 2.78 23.30 -29.67
N ASP A 16 3.64 22.35 -29.32
CA ASP A 16 3.31 21.23 -28.43
C ASP A 16 3.17 21.77 -26.99
N ASN A 17 1.95 22.12 -26.59
CA ASN A 17 1.59 22.40 -25.21
C ASN A 17 1.34 21.09 -24.48
N GLY A 18 2.41 20.35 -24.19
CA GLY A 18 2.41 19.32 -23.17
C GLY A 18 2.17 19.96 -21.81
N ALA A 19 0.93 19.90 -21.32
CA ALA A 19 0.60 20.30 -19.96
C ALA A 19 1.27 19.30 -19.00
N GLU A 20 2.51 19.61 -18.59
CA GLU A 20 3.19 18.96 -17.49
C GLU A 20 2.38 19.20 -16.22
N ALA A 21 1.89 18.12 -15.60
CA ALA A 21 1.24 18.21 -14.30
C ALA A 21 2.18 18.95 -13.32
N PRO A 22 1.69 19.88 -12.48
CA PRO A 22 2.52 20.71 -11.64
C PRO A 22 3.37 19.83 -10.70
N SER A 23 4.67 19.78 -10.93
CA SER A 23 5.59 19.10 -10.05
C SER A 23 5.58 19.81 -8.69
N ILE A 24 5.07 19.12 -7.66
CA ILE A 24 5.11 19.62 -6.28
C ILE A 24 6.58 19.94 -5.96
N SER A 25 6.86 21.17 -5.53
CA SER A 25 8.25 21.55 -5.22
C SER A 25 8.80 20.62 -4.13
N LYS A 26 10.11 20.28 -4.19
CA LYS A 26 10.78 19.43 -3.19
C LYS A 26 10.50 19.89 -1.74
N LYS A 27 10.40 21.20 -1.54
CA LYS A 27 10.09 21.79 -0.22
C LYS A 27 8.65 21.49 0.21
N ALA A 28 7.69 21.51 -0.70
CA ALA A 28 6.29 21.18 -0.42
C ALA A 28 6.15 19.69 -0.07
N GLN A 29 6.87 18.81 -0.78
CA GLN A 29 6.89 17.38 -0.50
C GLN A 29 7.51 17.07 0.88
N GLN A 30 8.64 17.70 1.22
CA GLN A 30 9.24 17.58 2.54
C GLN A 30 8.32 18.06 3.67
N THR A 31 7.58 19.15 3.41
CA THR A 31 6.60 19.66 4.40
C THR A 31 5.44 18.69 4.56
N ARG A 32 4.93 18.11 3.46
CA ARG A 32 3.87 17.11 3.49
C ARG A 32 4.30 15.87 4.28
N GLU A 33 5.50 15.36 4.05
CA GLU A 33 6.05 14.22 4.78
C GLU A 33 6.21 14.51 6.28
N ARG A 34 6.67 15.72 6.64
CA ARG A 34 6.74 16.13 8.05
C ARG A 34 5.38 16.16 8.74
N ILE A 35 4.32 16.55 8.03
CA ILE A 35 2.95 16.50 8.53
C ILE A 35 2.50 15.05 8.75
N LEU A 36 2.75 14.18 7.77
CA LEU A 36 2.40 12.76 7.85
C LEU A 36 3.14 12.07 9.00
N GLN A 37 4.43 12.36 9.18
CA GLN A 37 5.19 11.82 10.31
C GLN A 37 4.63 12.29 11.64
N ALA A 38 4.32 13.58 11.78
CA ALA A 38 3.68 14.10 12.99
C ALA A 38 2.31 13.46 13.27
N ALA A 39 1.53 13.18 12.22
CA ALA A 39 0.26 12.50 12.35
C ALA A 39 0.44 11.04 12.80
N ARG A 40 1.42 10.32 12.23
CA ARG A 40 1.78 8.96 12.66
C ARG A 40 2.17 8.94 14.14
N ASP A 41 3.00 9.88 14.59
CA ASP A 41 3.42 9.97 16.00
C ASP A 41 2.21 10.19 16.93
N VAL A 42 1.30 11.12 16.59
CA VAL A 42 0.07 11.37 17.35
C VAL A 42 -0.80 10.13 17.45
N VAL A 43 -0.98 9.41 16.33
CA VAL A 43 -1.77 8.17 16.28
C VAL A 43 -1.11 7.06 17.11
N MET A 44 0.21 6.89 17.00
CA MET A 44 0.94 5.85 17.73
C MET A 44 0.97 6.09 19.24
N GLU A 45 0.97 7.34 19.69
CA GLU A 45 0.98 7.70 21.11
C GLU A 45 -0.41 7.65 21.75
N GLY A 46 -1.44 8.12 21.03
CA GLY A 46 -2.77 8.33 21.59
C GLY A 46 -3.92 7.57 20.92
N GLY A 47 -3.64 6.89 19.81
CA GLY A 47 -4.65 6.28 18.94
C GLY A 47 -5.32 7.29 18.01
N ALA A 48 -6.10 6.80 17.03
CA ALA A 48 -6.75 7.62 16.01
C ALA A 48 -7.75 8.65 16.59
N GLY A 49 -8.32 8.38 17.75
CA GLY A 49 -9.21 9.34 18.44
C GLY A 49 -8.51 10.64 18.86
N HIS A 50 -7.19 10.60 19.09
CA HIS A 50 -6.37 11.76 19.42
C HIS A 50 -5.88 12.53 18.19
N LEU A 51 -6.07 12.00 16.99
CA LEU A 51 -5.69 12.66 15.75
C LEU A 51 -6.63 13.85 15.50
N THR A 52 -6.19 15.03 15.87
CA THR A 52 -6.83 16.32 15.54
C THR A 52 -5.88 17.17 14.73
N LEU A 53 -6.42 18.07 13.91
CA LEU A 53 -5.57 18.98 13.11
C LEU A 53 -4.65 19.80 14.03
N ASP A 54 -5.16 20.29 15.17
CA ASP A 54 -4.38 21.09 16.12
C ASP A 54 -3.26 20.26 16.78
N ALA A 55 -3.50 18.99 17.11
CA ALA A 55 -2.45 18.10 17.64
C ALA A 55 -1.34 17.86 16.60
N VAL A 56 -1.70 17.63 15.34
CA VAL A 56 -0.72 17.43 14.27
C VAL A 56 0.05 18.71 13.97
N VAL A 57 -0.62 19.87 13.92
CA VAL A 57 0.01 21.19 13.75
C VAL A 57 1.04 21.46 14.86
N ALA A 58 0.67 21.20 16.12
CA ALA A 58 1.56 21.37 17.26
C ALA A 58 2.77 20.42 17.17
N ARG A 59 2.55 19.14 16.86
CA ARG A 59 3.59 18.12 16.71
C ARG A 59 4.52 18.43 15.54
N ALA A 60 3.97 18.87 14.40
CA ALA A 60 4.75 19.25 13.22
C ALA A 60 5.52 20.57 13.37
N GLY A 61 5.24 21.36 14.41
CA GLY A 61 5.90 22.65 14.66
C GLY A 61 5.66 23.66 13.55
N MET A 62 4.42 23.77 13.06
CA MET A 62 4.06 24.70 11.98
C MET A 62 2.79 25.49 12.30
N SER A 63 2.51 26.52 11.48
CA SER A 63 1.25 27.25 11.59
C SER A 63 0.08 26.47 11.00
N LYS A 64 -1.13 26.71 11.52
CA LYS A 64 -2.37 26.09 10.98
C LYS A 64 -2.60 26.43 9.51
N GLY A 65 -2.26 27.64 9.07
CA GLY A 65 -2.36 28.04 7.66
C GLY A 65 -1.41 27.23 6.75
N ALA A 66 -0.16 26.99 7.21
CA ALA A 66 0.79 26.16 6.47
C ALA A 66 0.34 24.70 6.39
N PHE A 67 -0.28 24.18 7.46
CA PHE A 67 -0.86 22.84 7.45
C PHE A 67 -2.03 22.74 6.46
N LEU A 68 -3.01 23.67 6.52
CA LEU A 68 -4.19 23.64 5.66
C LEU A 68 -3.89 23.79 4.17
N TYR A 69 -2.71 24.34 3.82
CA TYR A 69 -2.23 24.32 2.43
C TYR A 69 -1.95 22.90 1.90
N HIS A 70 -1.59 21.96 2.79
CA HIS A 70 -1.26 20.57 2.42
C HIS A 70 -2.42 19.60 2.66
N PHE A 71 -3.21 19.82 3.70
CA PHE A 71 -4.34 18.96 4.09
C PHE A 71 -5.50 19.84 4.54
N GLU A 72 -6.57 19.88 3.75
CA GLU A 72 -7.73 20.73 4.02
C GLU A 72 -8.58 20.17 5.17
N THR A 73 -8.63 18.84 5.30
CA THR A 73 -9.46 18.15 6.29
C THR A 73 -8.70 17.04 7.02
N LYS A 74 -9.20 16.65 8.20
CA LYS A 74 -8.75 15.43 8.90
C LYS A 74 -8.92 14.19 8.03
N ARG A 75 -9.99 14.14 7.23
CA ARG A 75 -10.28 13.03 6.32
C ARG A 75 -9.18 12.88 5.26
N ASP A 76 -8.73 13.98 4.65
CA ASP A 76 -7.68 13.95 3.63
C ASP A 76 -6.35 13.44 4.22
N LEU A 77 -6.05 13.86 5.45
CA LEU A 77 -4.89 13.37 6.18
C LEU A 77 -4.99 11.85 6.44
N LEU A 78 -6.14 11.37 6.94
CA LEU A 78 -6.36 9.95 7.22
C LEU A 78 -6.31 9.11 5.95
N LEU A 79 -6.94 9.55 4.85
CA LEU A 79 -6.88 8.87 3.56
C LEU A 79 -5.44 8.74 3.08
N THR A 80 -4.65 9.82 3.20
CA THR A 80 -3.23 9.76 2.83
C THR A 80 -2.45 8.79 3.70
N MET A 81 -2.69 8.76 5.02
CA MET A 81 -2.02 7.82 5.93
C MET A 81 -2.35 6.37 5.59
N ILE A 82 -3.60 6.09 5.21
CA ILE A 82 -4.03 4.74 4.79
C ILE A 82 -3.42 4.38 3.43
N ASP A 83 -3.41 5.30 2.49
CA ASP A 83 -2.82 5.10 1.16
C ASP A 83 -1.30 4.87 1.23
N ASP A 84 -0.60 5.60 2.10
CA ASP A 84 0.82 5.37 2.38
C ASP A 84 1.08 3.96 2.95
N GLN A 85 0.20 3.46 3.83
CA GLN A 85 0.32 2.09 4.35
C GLN A 85 0.09 1.06 3.26
N VAL A 86 -0.96 1.22 2.45
CA VAL A 86 -1.25 0.35 1.30
C VAL A 86 -0.09 0.37 0.32
N SER A 87 0.47 1.56 0.03
CA SER A 87 1.62 1.72 -0.86
C SER A 87 2.88 1.04 -0.32
N ALA A 88 3.06 0.98 1.00
CA ALA A 88 4.15 0.25 1.62
C ALA A 88 4.02 -1.28 1.44
N PHE A 89 2.79 -1.81 1.37
CA PHE A 89 2.55 -3.21 1.01
C PHE A 89 2.81 -3.48 -0.49
N ASP A 90 2.41 -2.57 -1.38
CA ASP A 90 2.61 -2.72 -2.83
C ASP A 90 4.06 -2.39 -3.25
N GLY A 91 4.68 -1.43 -2.56
CA GLY A 91 6.02 -0.95 -2.90
C GLY A 91 7.08 -2.05 -2.83
N GLY A 92 7.98 -2.09 -3.82
CA GLY A 92 9.07 -3.06 -3.88
C GLY A 92 8.62 -4.51 -4.18
N GLN A 93 7.44 -4.71 -4.78
CA GLN A 93 6.95 -6.04 -5.11
C GLN A 93 7.96 -6.81 -5.98
N GLU A 94 8.49 -6.19 -7.02
CA GLU A 94 9.52 -6.79 -7.89
C GLU A 94 10.77 -7.17 -7.09
N GLU A 95 11.25 -6.30 -6.20
CA GLU A 95 12.40 -6.57 -5.35
C GLU A 95 12.13 -7.71 -4.36
N ARG A 96 10.90 -7.80 -3.82
CA ARG A 96 10.50 -8.89 -2.93
C ARG A 96 10.41 -10.24 -3.64
N GLU A 97 10.12 -10.26 -4.94
CA GLU A 97 10.07 -11.48 -5.74
C GLU A 97 11.46 -12.00 -6.14
N LEU A 98 12.50 -11.13 -6.16
CA LEU A 98 13.85 -11.54 -6.57
C LEU A 98 14.39 -12.77 -5.84
N PRO A 99 14.24 -12.94 -4.50
CA PRO A 99 14.70 -14.13 -3.80
C PRO A 99 13.99 -15.43 -4.23
N PHE A 100 12.84 -15.31 -4.90
CA PHE A 100 11.94 -16.40 -5.26
C PHE A 100 11.86 -16.67 -6.77
N VAL A 101 12.73 -16.08 -7.59
CA VAL A 101 12.72 -16.22 -9.06
C VAL A 101 12.72 -17.67 -9.56
N GLY A 102 13.23 -18.62 -8.75
CA GLY A 102 13.20 -20.05 -9.06
C GLY A 102 11.94 -20.79 -8.59
N ASP A 103 11.07 -20.15 -7.84
CA ASP A 103 9.85 -20.74 -7.32
C ASP A 103 8.78 -20.83 -8.44
N PRO A 104 7.85 -21.80 -8.39
CA PRO A 104 6.73 -21.88 -9.33
C PRO A 104 5.84 -20.63 -9.35
N ASP A 105 5.73 -19.95 -8.23
CA ASP A 105 5.00 -18.68 -8.07
C ASP A 105 5.81 -17.72 -7.19
N PRO A 106 6.72 -16.92 -7.79
CA PRO A 106 7.53 -15.96 -7.04
C PRO A 106 6.70 -14.91 -6.30
N TRP A 107 5.58 -14.47 -6.91
CA TRP A 107 4.67 -13.53 -6.28
C TRP A 107 4.08 -14.11 -5.00
N LEU A 108 3.51 -15.31 -5.05
CA LEU A 108 2.88 -15.93 -3.88
C LEU A 108 3.90 -16.23 -2.77
N SER A 109 5.10 -16.72 -3.14
CA SER A 109 6.20 -16.95 -2.20
C SER A 109 6.63 -15.66 -1.51
N SER A 110 6.65 -14.53 -2.24
CA SER A 110 6.99 -13.22 -1.69
C SER A 110 5.94 -12.70 -0.71
N GLN A 111 4.62 -12.99 -0.94
CA GLN A 111 3.56 -12.61 0.00
C GLN A 111 3.76 -13.25 1.37
N VAL A 112 4.13 -14.52 1.43
CA VAL A 112 4.40 -15.22 2.70
C VAL A 112 5.55 -14.58 3.47
N SER A 113 6.58 -14.10 2.76
CA SER A 113 7.76 -13.49 3.37
C SER A 113 7.58 -12.01 3.73
N ALA A 114 6.52 -11.37 3.22
CA ALA A 114 6.26 -9.94 3.38
C ALA A 114 5.36 -9.60 4.58
N MET A 115 5.21 -10.51 5.55
CA MET A 115 4.38 -10.23 6.75
C MET A 115 4.85 -8.95 7.44
N PRO A 116 3.93 -8.00 7.69
CA PRO A 116 4.26 -6.72 8.29
C PRO A 116 4.84 -6.85 9.70
N ASP A 117 5.67 -5.90 10.06
CA ASP A 117 6.17 -5.79 11.43
C ASP A 117 5.11 -5.23 12.40
N GLY A 118 5.38 -5.35 13.72
CA GLY A 118 4.47 -4.90 14.75
C GLY A 118 4.17 -3.38 14.74
N GLY A 119 4.98 -2.58 14.07
CA GLY A 119 4.75 -1.13 13.89
C GLY A 119 3.58 -0.87 12.93
N MET A 120 3.57 -1.58 11.82
CA MET A 120 2.49 -1.47 10.83
C MET A 120 1.15 -1.99 11.38
N GLN A 121 1.16 -3.09 12.12
CA GLN A 121 -0.05 -3.62 12.77
C GLN A 121 -0.64 -2.63 13.76
N LYS A 122 0.17 -2.00 14.60
CA LYS A 122 -0.28 -0.96 15.55
C LYS A 122 -0.89 0.24 14.84
N MET A 123 -0.29 0.70 13.74
CA MET A 123 -0.82 1.80 12.95
C MET A 123 -2.15 1.42 12.31
N SER A 124 -2.27 0.23 11.73
CA SER A 124 -3.52 -0.29 11.14
C SER A 124 -4.63 -0.39 12.18
N ALA A 125 -4.33 -0.92 13.38
CA ALA A 125 -5.28 -0.99 14.49
C ALA A 125 -5.76 0.40 14.92
N ALA A 126 -4.85 1.36 15.01
CA ALA A 126 -5.20 2.73 15.37
C ALA A 126 -6.07 3.42 14.32
N LEU A 127 -5.82 3.18 13.03
CA LEU A 127 -6.62 3.75 11.94
C LEU A 127 -8.01 3.07 11.82
N LEU A 128 -8.16 1.82 12.27
CA LEU A 128 -9.42 1.09 12.22
C LEU A 128 -10.55 1.83 12.99
N ALA A 129 -10.23 2.54 14.07
CA ALA A 129 -11.19 3.36 14.80
C ALA A 129 -11.76 4.50 13.92
N ALA A 130 -10.92 5.13 13.10
CA ALA A 130 -11.36 6.17 12.16
C ALA A 130 -12.23 5.58 11.02
N VAL A 131 -11.90 4.38 10.57
CA VAL A 131 -12.68 3.65 9.56
C VAL A 131 -14.09 3.29 10.08
N ALA A 132 -14.23 2.99 11.38
CA ALA A 132 -15.52 2.73 11.98
C ALA A 132 -16.45 3.97 11.95
N GLU A 133 -15.88 5.18 12.02
CA GLU A 133 -16.60 6.45 11.89
C GLU A 133 -16.89 6.82 10.42
N ASP A 134 -15.94 6.55 9.52
CA ASP A 134 -16.05 6.82 8.07
C ASP A 134 -15.58 5.61 7.25
N PRO A 135 -16.47 4.67 6.88
CA PRO A 135 -16.11 3.48 6.09
C PRO A 135 -15.58 3.79 4.67
N THR A 136 -15.72 5.02 4.18
CA THR A 136 -15.16 5.42 2.87
C THR A 136 -13.63 5.53 2.91
N LEU A 137 -13.04 5.63 4.10
CA LEU A 137 -11.59 5.57 4.31
C LEU A 137 -10.97 4.22 3.91
N LEU A 138 -11.78 3.15 3.77
CA LEU A 138 -11.31 1.84 3.29
C LEU A 138 -11.10 1.76 1.77
N GLU A 139 -11.43 2.78 1.00
CA GLU A 139 -11.35 2.67 -0.47
C GLU A 139 -9.94 2.33 -0.99
N PRO A 140 -8.84 2.89 -0.48
CA PRO A 140 -7.49 2.45 -0.84
C PRO A 140 -7.24 0.97 -0.54
N VAL A 141 -7.68 0.49 0.63
CA VAL A 141 -7.54 -0.91 1.05
C VAL A 141 -8.36 -1.84 0.14
N ARG A 142 -9.60 -1.48 -0.19
CA ARG A 142 -10.44 -2.25 -1.14
C ARG A 142 -9.80 -2.35 -2.51
N GLY A 143 -9.19 -1.25 -3.00
CA GLY A 143 -8.43 -1.21 -4.23
C GLY A 143 -7.25 -2.17 -4.21
N TRP A 144 -6.51 -2.19 -3.12
CA TRP A 144 -5.39 -3.10 -2.91
C TRP A 144 -5.84 -4.57 -2.91
N TYR A 145 -6.85 -4.94 -2.12
CA TYR A 145 -7.38 -6.30 -2.10
C TYR A 145 -7.87 -6.77 -3.47
N ARG A 146 -8.50 -5.89 -4.26
CA ARG A 146 -8.90 -6.23 -5.64
C ARG A 146 -7.69 -6.65 -6.47
N ARG A 147 -6.57 -5.92 -6.39
CA ARG A 147 -5.32 -6.30 -7.09
C ARG A 147 -4.75 -7.62 -6.57
N GLN A 148 -4.76 -7.85 -5.25
CA GLN A 148 -4.30 -9.13 -4.68
C GLN A 148 -5.12 -10.31 -5.18
N TYR A 149 -6.44 -10.19 -5.25
CA TYR A 149 -7.31 -11.25 -5.78
C TYR A 149 -7.15 -11.45 -7.29
N GLU A 150 -6.92 -10.39 -8.05
CA GLU A 150 -6.58 -10.48 -9.48
C GLU A 150 -5.26 -11.24 -9.68
N ASN A 151 -4.24 -10.99 -8.87
CA ASN A 151 -2.98 -11.73 -8.90
C ASN A 151 -3.18 -13.19 -8.50
N ALA A 152 -3.91 -13.45 -7.41
CA ALA A 152 -4.24 -14.80 -6.97
C ALA A 152 -4.97 -15.61 -8.07
N SER A 153 -5.87 -14.97 -8.82
CA SER A 153 -6.59 -15.61 -9.92
C SER A 153 -5.70 -16.02 -11.09
N LYS A 154 -4.52 -15.42 -11.21
CA LYS A 154 -3.50 -15.71 -12.23
C LYS A 154 -2.36 -16.57 -11.71
N SER A 155 -2.41 -16.98 -10.44
CA SER A 155 -1.35 -17.74 -9.79
C SER A 155 -1.10 -19.08 -10.52
N PRO A 156 0.15 -19.39 -10.88
CA PRO A 156 0.52 -20.71 -11.41
C PRO A 156 0.22 -21.87 -10.45
N ARG A 157 0.11 -21.57 -9.14
CA ARG A 157 -0.27 -22.54 -8.10
C ARG A 157 -1.78 -22.82 -8.05
N GLY A 158 -2.57 -22.08 -8.81
CA GLY A 158 -4.03 -22.12 -8.80
C GLY A 158 -4.67 -21.17 -7.78
N THR A 159 -5.84 -20.68 -8.13
CA THR A 159 -6.60 -19.71 -7.32
C THR A 159 -6.90 -20.21 -5.90
N ASP A 160 -7.17 -21.49 -5.75
CA ASP A 160 -7.52 -22.07 -4.44
C ASP A 160 -6.32 -22.03 -3.49
N ILE A 161 -5.12 -22.43 -3.95
CA ILE A 161 -3.90 -22.39 -3.14
C ILE A 161 -3.53 -20.94 -2.82
N ALA A 162 -3.53 -20.08 -3.83
CA ALA A 162 -3.23 -18.65 -3.61
C ALA A 162 -4.22 -18.00 -2.64
N GLY A 163 -5.51 -18.34 -2.77
CA GLY A 163 -6.56 -17.87 -1.84
C GLY A 163 -6.33 -18.34 -0.41
N ILE A 164 -6.03 -19.62 -0.21
CA ILE A 164 -5.75 -20.18 1.13
C ILE A 164 -4.55 -19.45 1.76
N VAL A 165 -3.47 -19.26 1.00
CA VAL A 165 -2.27 -18.55 1.50
C VAL A 165 -2.63 -17.13 1.88
N LEU A 166 -3.28 -16.36 1.01
CA LEU A 166 -3.63 -14.96 1.30
C LEU A 166 -4.55 -14.85 2.51
N PHE A 167 -5.63 -15.62 2.58
CA PHE A 167 -6.55 -15.57 3.73
C PHE A 167 -5.91 -16.03 5.04
N ALA A 168 -4.95 -16.96 4.99
CA ALA A 168 -4.20 -17.35 6.17
C ALA A 168 -3.29 -16.21 6.65
N LEU A 169 -2.61 -15.50 5.75
CA LEU A 169 -1.78 -14.32 6.07
C LEU A 169 -2.64 -13.19 6.63
N ASP A 170 -3.79 -12.89 6.00
CA ASP A 170 -4.74 -11.90 6.48
C ASP A 170 -5.27 -12.26 7.88
N GLY A 171 -5.57 -13.53 8.12
CA GLY A 171 -6.01 -14.03 9.42
C GLY A 171 -4.97 -13.83 10.52
N VAL A 172 -3.71 -14.14 10.24
CA VAL A 172 -2.59 -13.89 11.17
C VAL A 172 -2.43 -12.40 11.44
N PHE A 173 -2.38 -11.59 10.38
CA PHE A 173 -2.26 -10.13 10.48
C PHE A 173 -3.39 -9.53 11.32
N LEU A 174 -4.64 -9.91 11.04
CA LEU A 174 -5.82 -9.42 11.76
C LEU A 174 -5.80 -9.83 13.24
N ALA A 175 -5.44 -11.09 13.53
CA ALA A 175 -5.39 -11.58 14.90
C ALA A 175 -4.33 -10.82 15.72
N GLU A 176 -3.15 -10.60 15.17
CA GLU A 176 -2.09 -9.82 15.82
C GLU A 176 -2.48 -8.35 15.97
N MET A 177 -3.05 -7.73 14.92
CA MET A 177 -3.53 -6.35 14.94
C MET A 177 -4.59 -6.12 16.04
N MET A 178 -5.49 -7.08 16.24
CA MET A 178 -6.56 -7.01 17.24
C MET A 178 -6.11 -7.47 18.62
N GLY A 179 -4.88 -7.96 18.78
CA GLY A 179 -4.37 -8.49 20.04
C GLY A 179 -5.09 -9.78 20.48
N PHE A 180 -5.62 -10.56 19.54
CA PHE A 180 -6.23 -11.84 19.85
C PHE A 180 -5.15 -12.85 20.27
N PRO A 181 -5.46 -13.80 21.14
CA PRO A 181 -4.55 -14.92 21.41
C PRO A 181 -4.26 -15.65 20.09
N THR A 182 -3.00 -15.67 19.70
CA THR A 182 -2.55 -16.37 18.50
C THR A 182 -1.87 -17.68 18.89
N PHE A 183 -1.37 -18.38 17.90
CA PHE A 183 -0.52 -19.56 18.11
C PHE A 183 0.73 -19.19 18.91
N ALA A 184 1.29 -20.18 19.62
CA ALA A 184 2.65 -20.02 20.15
C ALA A 184 3.63 -19.73 19.00
N ALA A 185 4.73 -19.02 19.29
CA ALA A 185 5.70 -18.61 18.27
C ALA A 185 6.20 -19.76 17.39
N GLU A 186 6.39 -20.95 17.98
CA GLU A 186 6.81 -22.15 17.27
C GLU A 186 5.71 -22.66 16.30
N ASP A 187 4.45 -22.60 16.73
CA ASP A 187 3.31 -23.02 15.91
C ASP A 187 3.07 -22.05 14.76
N LEU A 188 3.20 -20.75 15.01
CA LEU A 188 3.13 -19.72 14.00
C LEU A 188 4.25 -19.88 12.96
N SER A 189 5.48 -20.15 13.43
CA SER A 189 6.61 -20.43 12.53
C SER A 189 6.32 -21.65 11.64
N ARG A 190 5.78 -22.74 12.21
CA ARG A 190 5.37 -23.91 11.40
C ARG A 190 4.28 -23.59 10.39
N LEU A 191 3.30 -22.78 10.78
CA LEU A 191 2.26 -22.30 9.86
C LEU A 191 2.88 -21.53 8.67
N MET A 192 3.76 -20.57 8.95
CA MET A 192 4.45 -19.80 7.92
C MET A 192 5.27 -20.70 6.98
N HIS A 193 6.01 -21.69 7.52
CA HIS A 193 6.70 -22.67 6.71
C HIS A 193 5.74 -23.51 5.83
N THR A 194 4.59 -23.89 6.38
CA THR A 194 3.56 -24.63 5.61
C THR A 194 3.00 -23.79 4.46
N LEU A 195 2.71 -22.50 4.71
CA LEU A 195 2.26 -21.59 3.66
C LEU A 195 3.33 -21.38 2.58
N GLN A 196 4.60 -21.31 2.98
CA GLN A 196 5.71 -21.21 2.04
C GLN A 196 5.86 -22.48 1.20
N ALA A 197 5.70 -23.67 1.80
CA ALA A 197 5.72 -24.96 1.09
C ALA A 197 4.55 -25.08 0.08
N LEU A 198 3.37 -24.59 0.43
CA LEU A 198 2.23 -24.48 -0.50
C LEU A 198 2.55 -23.57 -1.69
N ALA A 199 3.11 -22.36 -1.41
CA ALA A 199 3.47 -21.41 -2.46
C ALA A 199 4.52 -21.99 -3.42
N ARG A 200 5.50 -22.74 -2.90
CA ARG A 200 6.57 -23.37 -3.66
C ARG A 200 6.21 -24.67 -4.36
N GLY A 201 5.01 -25.22 -4.09
CA GLY A 201 4.64 -26.53 -4.65
C GLY A 201 5.34 -27.71 -3.98
N GLU A 202 5.95 -27.51 -2.83
CA GLU A 202 6.54 -28.60 -2.02
C GLU A 202 5.44 -29.37 -1.26
N LEU A 203 4.28 -28.75 -1.08
CA LEU A 203 3.08 -29.33 -0.50
C LEU A 203 1.90 -29.12 -1.46
N GLU A 204 1.19 -30.22 -1.76
CA GLU A 204 0.02 -30.20 -2.64
C GLU A 204 -1.26 -30.50 -1.85
N LEU A 205 -2.33 -29.81 -2.20
CA LEU A 205 -3.67 -30.10 -1.70
C LEU A 205 -4.34 -31.09 -2.68
N THR A 206 -4.93 -32.14 -2.17
CA THR A 206 -5.74 -33.03 -2.99
C THR A 206 -7.05 -32.36 -3.39
N PRO A 207 -7.34 -32.16 -4.68
CA PRO A 207 -8.61 -31.58 -5.10
C PRO A 207 -9.79 -32.41 -4.58
N ILE A 208 -10.80 -31.74 -4.07
CA ILE A 208 -12.06 -32.43 -3.76
C ILE A 208 -12.81 -32.63 -5.08
N ASP A 209 -13.10 -33.85 -5.41
CA ASP A 209 -13.92 -34.17 -6.58
C ASP A 209 -15.25 -33.41 -6.51
N LYS A 210 -15.52 -32.59 -7.51
CA LYS A 210 -16.81 -31.91 -7.64
C LYS A 210 -17.87 -33.00 -7.86
N ARG A 211 -18.59 -33.32 -6.78
CA ARG A 211 -19.82 -34.11 -6.89
C ARG A 211 -20.94 -33.26 -7.49
#